data_fd646272e1824cda563645ca9e536a9a
#
_entry.id   fd646272e1824cda563645ca9e536a9a
#
_cell.length_a   1.000
_cell.length_b   1.000
_cell.length_c   1.000
_cell.angle_alpha   90.00
_cell.angle_beta   90.00
_cell.angle_gamma   90.00
#
_symmetry.space_group_name_H-M   'P 1'
#
loop_
_entity.id
_entity.type
_entity.pdbx_description
1 polymer ?
#
loop_
_entity_poly.entity_id
_entity_poly.type
_entity_poly.pdbx_seq_one_letter_code
_entity_poly.pdbx_strand_id
1 'polypeptide(L)'
;MHFVRVYSFEQDEARIEAMQKASLGPTNFGLSLTPALVGTAEWWRATRDGSLVRRVVSGIISKVYWGSMGDWPECEVTANDGSTSTWTRMGDVSRYVEGLQAQFTSVLHSWKVPDQHGLGAASKIILIAEIEDSDRRSDPRAPGPGGVGLRMK
;
A
#
# COMPACT_ATOMS: atom_id res chain seq x y z
N MET A 1 -20.33 -3.54 1.15
CA MET A 1 -19.22 -2.60 1.32
C MET A 1 -18.55 -2.37 -0.02
N HIS A 2 -18.22 -1.15 -0.30
CA HIS A 2 -17.65 -0.77 -1.58
C HIS A 2 -16.24 -0.22 -1.37
N PHE A 3 -15.27 -0.72 -2.14
CA PHE A 3 -13.88 -0.27 -2.07
C PHE A 3 -13.53 0.57 -3.29
N VAL A 4 -12.67 1.56 -3.07
CA VAL A 4 -12.10 2.37 -4.13
C VAL A 4 -10.61 2.07 -4.17
N ARG A 5 -10.07 1.79 -5.35
CA ARG A 5 -8.64 1.60 -5.52
C ARG A 5 -7.98 2.97 -5.52
N VAL A 6 -7.20 3.23 -4.48
CA VAL A 6 -6.55 4.53 -4.30
C VAL A 6 -5.11 4.51 -4.78
N TYR A 7 -4.55 3.33 -5.02
CA TYR A 7 -3.17 3.22 -5.49
C TYR A 7 -2.96 1.93 -6.27
N SER A 8 -2.21 2.02 -7.36
CA SER A 8 -1.76 0.88 -8.16
C SER A 8 -0.31 1.09 -8.55
N PHE A 9 0.58 0.18 -8.13
CA PHE A 9 2.00 0.27 -8.46
C PHE A 9 2.21 0.19 -9.97
N GLU A 10 1.39 -0.60 -10.66
CA GLU A 10 1.48 -0.75 -12.11
C GLU A 10 1.31 0.57 -12.84
N GLN A 11 0.55 1.49 -12.26
CA GLN A 11 0.29 2.80 -12.83
C GLN A 11 1.32 3.86 -12.39
N ASP A 12 2.17 3.51 -11.46
CA ASP A 12 3.12 4.47 -10.86
C ASP A 12 4.46 4.39 -11.59
N GLU A 13 4.48 4.89 -12.82
CA GLU A 13 5.64 4.79 -13.70
C GLU A 13 6.87 5.48 -13.12
N ALA A 14 6.67 6.63 -12.49
CA ALA A 14 7.78 7.39 -11.92
C ALA A 14 8.48 6.60 -10.80
N ARG A 15 7.69 5.93 -9.96
CA ARG A 15 8.24 5.13 -8.88
C ARG A 15 8.96 3.90 -9.41
N ILE A 16 8.36 3.23 -10.41
CA ILE A 16 8.99 2.06 -11.03
C ILE A 16 10.32 2.45 -11.65
N GLU A 17 10.33 3.56 -12.38
CA GLU A 17 11.56 4.03 -13.03
C GLU A 17 12.64 4.35 -12.00
N ALA A 18 12.28 5.02 -10.92
CA ALA A 18 13.24 5.36 -9.86
C ALA A 18 13.80 4.09 -9.21
N MET A 19 12.95 3.09 -8.98
CA MET A 19 13.38 1.83 -8.37
C MET A 19 14.26 1.04 -9.31
N GLN A 20 13.97 1.03 -10.61
CA GLN A 20 14.81 0.38 -11.61
C GLN A 20 16.19 1.04 -11.67
N LYS A 21 16.21 2.36 -11.67
CA LYS A 21 17.45 3.12 -11.73
C LYS A 21 18.32 2.83 -10.52
N ALA A 22 17.74 2.79 -9.33
CA ALA A 22 18.48 2.46 -8.12
C ALA A 22 19.00 1.03 -8.15
N SER A 23 18.17 0.10 -8.65
CA SER A 23 18.53 -1.32 -8.69
C SER A 23 19.66 -1.62 -9.67
N LEU A 24 19.70 -0.87 -10.79
CA LEU A 24 20.75 -1.06 -11.82
C LEU A 24 21.99 -0.22 -11.57
N GLY A 25 21.90 0.78 -10.71
CA GLY A 25 22.97 1.73 -10.48
C GLY A 25 24.05 1.21 -9.55
N PRO A 26 25.09 2.01 -9.33
CA PRO A 26 26.24 1.60 -8.51
C PRO A 26 26.04 1.73 -7.01
N THR A 27 24.92 2.32 -6.57
CA THR A 27 24.66 2.53 -5.13
C THR A 27 24.26 1.23 -4.46
N ASN A 28 24.32 1.21 -3.12
CA ASN A 28 23.87 0.07 -2.34
C ASN A 28 22.36 0.08 -2.13
N PHE A 29 21.68 1.14 -2.55
CA PHE A 29 20.21 1.18 -2.52
C PHE A 29 19.66 0.45 -3.73
N GLY A 30 18.40 0.07 -3.62
CA GLY A 30 17.72 -0.58 -4.70
C GLY A 30 17.52 -2.06 -4.42
N LEU A 31 16.81 -2.70 -5.33
CA LEU A 31 16.38 -4.09 -5.16
C LEU A 31 17.32 -5.04 -5.88
N SER A 32 17.36 -6.28 -5.40
CA SER A 32 18.03 -7.36 -6.07
C SER A 32 17.47 -7.52 -7.49
N LEU A 33 18.28 -8.00 -8.42
CA LEU A 33 17.82 -8.29 -9.78
C LEU A 33 17.22 -9.69 -9.88
N THR A 34 17.10 -10.40 -8.77
CA THR A 34 16.47 -11.71 -8.69
C THR A 34 15.17 -11.58 -7.92
N PRO A 35 14.05 -12.13 -8.41
CA PRO A 35 13.92 -12.97 -9.61
C PRO A 35 13.92 -12.19 -10.92
N ALA A 36 13.75 -10.87 -10.87
CA ALA A 36 13.73 -10.05 -12.07
C ALA A 36 13.86 -8.59 -11.66
N LEU A 37 14.20 -7.73 -12.61
CA LEU A 37 14.21 -6.29 -12.37
C LEU A 37 12.77 -5.81 -12.13
N VAL A 38 12.60 -5.05 -11.05
CA VAL A 38 11.28 -4.57 -10.64
C VAL A 38 10.55 -3.86 -11.78
N GLY A 39 9.27 -4.19 -11.94
CA GLY A 39 8.42 -3.53 -12.94
C GLY A 39 8.48 -4.08 -14.34
N THR A 40 9.36 -5.05 -14.61
CA THR A 40 9.40 -5.69 -15.94
C THR A 40 8.32 -6.76 -16.05
N ALA A 41 8.09 -7.25 -17.27
CA ALA A 41 7.10 -8.32 -17.49
C ALA A 41 7.42 -9.54 -16.64
N GLU A 42 8.70 -9.90 -16.56
CA GLU A 42 9.15 -11.03 -15.75
C GLU A 42 8.87 -10.80 -14.27
N TRP A 43 9.06 -9.58 -13.81
CA TRP A 43 8.77 -9.23 -12.42
C TRP A 43 7.28 -9.37 -12.11
N TRP A 44 6.44 -8.87 -13.00
CA TRP A 44 4.99 -8.99 -12.80
C TRP A 44 4.55 -10.45 -12.79
N ARG A 45 5.20 -11.29 -13.62
CA ARG A 45 4.94 -12.72 -13.59
C ARG A 45 5.35 -13.31 -12.23
N ALA A 46 6.49 -12.87 -11.70
CA ALA A 46 6.99 -13.32 -10.41
C ALA A 46 6.04 -12.95 -9.27
N THR A 47 5.32 -11.84 -9.38
CA THR A 47 4.33 -11.47 -8.36
C THR A 47 3.13 -12.41 -8.38
N ARG A 48 2.88 -13.08 -9.51
CA ARG A 48 1.72 -13.96 -9.67
C ARG A 48 2.04 -15.42 -9.44
N ASP A 49 3.27 -15.84 -9.73
CA ASP A 49 3.62 -17.27 -9.68
C ASP A 49 4.24 -17.71 -8.36
N GLY A 50 4.37 -16.78 -7.40
CA GLY A 50 4.91 -17.12 -6.08
C GLY A 50 6.41 -16.95 -5.94
N SER A 51 7.11 -16.55 -7.01
CA SER A 51 8.55 -16.29 -6.92
C SER A 51 8.86 -15.15 -5.96
N LEU A 52 7.93 -14.18 -5.85
CA LEU A 52 7.97 -13.15 -4.83
C LEU A 52 6.86 -13.44 -3.83
N VAL A 53 7.15 -13.27 -2.54
CA VAL A 53 6.15 -13.52 -1.49
C VAL A 53 5.08 -12.45 -1.57
N ARG A 54 3.86 -12.88 -1.84
CA ARG A 54 2.71 -11.97 -1.98
C ARG A 54 1.83 -12.07 -0.75
N ARG A 55 1.36 -10.93 -0.27
CA ARG A 55 0.49 -10.88 0.90
C ARG A 55 -0.69 -9.96 0.64
N VAL A 56 -1.84 -10.35 1.16
CA VAL A 56 -3.02 -9.50 1.17
C VAL A 56 -3.41 -9.32 2.63
N VAL A 57 -3.50 -8.05 3.05
CA VAL A 57 -3.87 -7.72 4.42
C VAL A 57 -5.11 -6.86 4.38
N SER A 58 -6.14 -7.26 5.13
CA SER A 58 -7.39 -6.52 5.23
C SER A 58 -7.67 -6.21 6.69
N GLY A 59 -8.26 -5.06 6.94
CA GLY A 59 -8.63 -4.68 8.29
C GLY A 59 -9.13 -3.26 8.34
N ILE A 60 -9.22 -2.74 9.56
CA ILE A 60 -9.69 -1.38 9.79
C ILE A 60 -8.49 -0.46 9.98
N ILE A 61 -8.53 0.71 9.36
CA ILE A 61 -7.52 1.73 9.60
C ILE A 61 -7.72 2.20 11.03
N SER A 62 -6.80 1.83 11.92
CA SER A 62 -6.90 2.15 13.33
C SER A 62 -6.18 3.44 13.69
N LYS A 63 -5.30 3.92 12.81
CA LYS A 63 -4.51 5.11 13.09
C LYS A 63 -3.95 5.67 11.78
N VAL A 64 -3.99 6.98 11.62
CA VAL A 64 -3.26 7.65 10.53
C VAL A 64 -2.27 8.62 11.18
N TYR A 65 -1.06 8.69 10.64
CA TYR A 65 -0.02 9.50 11.26
C TYR A 65 1.08 9.77 10.24
N TRP A 66 1.98 10.67 10.63
CA TRP A 66 3.19 10.92 9.86
C TRP A 66 4.33 10.19 10.54
N GLY A 67 5.11 9.47 9.76
CA GLY A 67 6.20 8.67 10.26
C GLY A 67 7.36 9.51 10.77
N SER A 68 8.51 8.89 10.87
CA SER A 68 9.69 9.51 11.42
C SER A 68 9.91 10.90 10.83
N MET A 69 10.17 11.87 11.71
CA MET A 69 10.47 13.24 11.31
C MET A 69 9.30 13.95 10.62
N GLY A 70 8.10 13.37 10.67
CA GLY A 70 6.90 14.02 10.17
C GLY A 70 6.83 14.16 8.66
N ASP A 71 7.63 13.42 7.92
CA ASP A 71 7.71 13.62 6.47
C ASP A 71 7.21 12.42 5.65
N TRP A 72 6.67 11.39 6.30
CA TRP A 72 6.21 10.22 5.57
C TRP A 72 4.81 9.81 6.02
N PRO A 73 3.83 9.78 5.10
CA PRO A 73 2.45 9.44 5.48
C PRO A 73 2.29 7.95 5.71
N GLU A 74 1.84 7.58 6.91
CA GLU A 74 1.66 6.17 7.28
C GLU A 74 0.31 5.94 7.92
N CYS A 75 -0.09 4.68 7.99
CA CYS A 75 -1.28 4.28 8.73
C CYS A 75 -1.06 2.91 9.34
N GLU A 76 -1.85 2.62 10.37
CA GLU A 76 -1.89 1.31 11.00
C GLU A 76 -3.21 0.64 10.64
N VAL A 77 -3.14 -0.64 10.31
CA VAL A 77 -4.34 -1.43 10.02
C VAL A 77 -4.42 -2.54 11.06
N THR A 78 -5.59 -2.71 11.65
CA THR A 78 -5.88 -3.77 12.60
C THR A 78 -6.76 -4.81 11.92
N ALA A 79 -6.24 -6.01 11.78
CA ALA A 79 -6.96 -7.11 11.15
C ALA A 79 -7.97 -7.74 12.12
N ASN A 80 -8.83 -8.62 11.60
CA ASN A 80 -9.86 -9.25 12.41
C ASN A 80 -9.32 -10.04 13.59
N ASP A 81 -8.11 -10.58 13.46
CA ASP A 81 -7.50 -11.36 14.54
C ASP A 81 -6.79 -10.48 15.57
N GLY A 82 -6.87 -9.16 15.41
CA GLY A 82 -6.25 -8.22 16.32
C GLY A 82 -4.82 -7.85 15.97
N SER A 83 -4.24 -8.52 14.99
CA SER A 83 -2.87 -8.18 14.57
C SER A 83 -2.85 -6.83 13.86
N THR A 84 -1.73 -6.11 13.99
CA THR A 84 -1.58 -4.80 13.39
C THR A 84 -0.45 -4.82 12.38
N SER A 85 -0.56 -3.93 11.40
CA SER A 85 0.48 -3.75 10.39
C SER A 85 0.53 -2.29 9.99
N THR A 86 1.71 -1.86 9.53
CA THR A 86 1.95 -0.47 9.17
C THR A 86 2.11 -0.36 7.66
N TRP A 87 1.49 0.65 7.07
CA TRP A 87 1.48 0.84 5.63
C TRP A 87 1.67 2.31 5.28
N THR A 88 2.35 2.56 4.17
CA THR A 88 2.42 3.91 3.61
C THR A 88 1.08 4.24 2.97
N ARG A 89 0.58 5.46 3.19
CA ARG A 89 -0.65 5.93 2.54
C ARG A 89 -0.32 6.38 1.13
N MET A 90 -0.31 5.42 0.20
CA MET A 90 0.03 5.66 -1.20
C MET A 90 -1.16 6.26 -1.94
N GLY A 91 -0.85 7.08 -2.95
CA GLY A 91 -1.89 7.70 -3.75
C GLY A 91 -2.53 8.88 -3.04
N ASP A 92 -3.84 8.97 -3.08
CA ASP A 92 -4.58 10.06 -2.44
C ASP A 92 -4.65 9.81 -0.93
N VAL A 93 -3.79 10.48 -0.17
CA VAL A 93 -3.70 10.27 1.28
C VAL A 93 -5.00 10.62 2.01
N SER A 94 -5.83 11.48 1.44
CA SER A 94 -7.10 11.88 2.08
C SER A 94 -8.12 10.74 2.14
N ARG A 95 -7.92 9.69 1.36
CA ARG A 95 -8.82 8.53 1.38
C ARG A 95 -8.60 7.64 2.60
N TYR A 96 -7.46 7.76 3.26
CA TYR A 96 -7.12 6.92 4.41
C TYR A 96 -7.65 7.56 5.68
N VAL A 97 -8.82 7.13 6.11
CA VAL A 97 -9.53 7.70 7.25
C VAL A 97 -9.72 6.63 8.33
N GLU A 98 -9.44 6.98 9.57
CA GLU A 98 -9.62 6.05 10.69
C GLU A 98 -11.05 5.54 10.73
N GLY A 99 -11.18 4.25 10.96
CA GLY A 99 -12.48 3.58 11.02
C GLY A 99 -12.90 2.95 9.70
N LEU A 100 -12.28 3.30 8.58
CA LEU A 100 -12.63 2.70 7.30
C LEU A 100 -11.89 1.38 7.10
N GLN A 101 -12.50 0.49 6.32
CA GLN A 101 -11.87 -0.77 5.93
C GLN A 101 -10.82 -0.49 4.86
N ALA A 102 -9.74 -1.25 4.90
CA ALA A 102 -8.66 -1.13 3.93
C ALA A 102 -8.17 -2.51 3.54
N GLN A 103 -7.67 -2.64 2.31
CA GLN A 103 -7.05 -3.87 1.86
C GLN A 103 -5.79 -3.50 1.07
N PHE A 104 -4.68 -4.13 1.46
CA PHE A 104 -3.39 -3.90 0.81
C PHE A 104 -2.90 -5.20 0.21
N THR A 105 -2.45 -5.15 -1.04
CA THR A 105 -1.76 -6.25 -1.69
C THR A 105 -0.31 -5.84 -1.85
N SER A 106 0.62 -6.66 -1.38
CA SER A 106 2.03 -6.33 -1.42
C SER A 106 2.87 -7.54 -1.78
N VAL A 107 4.11 -7.30 -2.18
CA VAL A 107 5.11 -8.34 -2.35
C VAL A 107 6.37 -7.95 -1.60
N LEU A 108 7.17 -8.94 -1.22
CA LEU A 108 8.49 -8.72 -0.62
C LEU A 108 9.53 -8.98 -1.68
N HIS A 109 10.43 -8.04 -1.87
CA HIS A 109 11.52 -8.16 -2.82
C HIS A 109 12.82 -7.79 -2.11
N SER A 110 13.80 -8.68 -2.15
CA SER A 110 15.06 -8.50 -1.43
C SER A 110 15.81 -7.26 -1.87
N TRP A 111 16.44 -6.62 -0.90
CA TRP A 111 17.35 -5.52 -1.20
C TRP A 111 18.59 -6.06 -1.91
N LYS A 112 19.19 -5.21 -2.73
CA LYS A 112 20.48 -5.49 -3.39
C LYS A 112 21.54 -5.84 -2.34
N VAL A 113 21.54 -5.12 -1.22
CA VAL A 113 22.41 -5.38 -0.08
C VAL A 113 21.53 -5.54 1.14
N PRO A 114 21.25 -6.78 1.59
CA PRO A 114 20.36 -7.00 2.72
C PRO A 114 20.88 -6.35 4.00
N ASP A 115 19.94 -5.87 4.81
CA ASP A 115 20.20 -5.23 6.10
C ASP A 115 21.06 -3.97 6.04
N GLN A 116 21.39 -3.51 4.84
CA GLN A 116 22.06 -2.24 4.69
C GLN A 116 21.13 -1.12 5.16
N HIS A 117 21.65 -0.17 5.90
CA HIS A 117 20.89 0.98 6.36
C HIS A 117 19.73 0.63 7.31
N GLY A 118 19.76 -0.56 7.91
CA GLY A 118 18.72 -0.95 8.87
C GLY A 118 17.36 -1.21 8.28
N LEU A 119 17.27 -1.46 6.98
CA LEU A 119 15.99 -1.66 6.29
C LEU A 119 15.56 -3.12 6.22
N GLY A 120 16.29 -4.03 6.88
CA GLY A 120 15.98 -5.45 6.85
C GLY A 120 16.41 -6.10 5.54
N ALA A 121 15.95 -7.34 5.32
CA ALA A 121 16.38 -8.15 4.17
C ALA A 121 15.61 -7.83 2.90
N ALA A 122 14.39 -7.33 3.01
CA ALA A 122 13.52 -7.14 1.85
C ALA A 122 12.66 -5.89 2.01
N SER A 123 12.27 -5.37 0.85
CA SER A 123 11.35 -4.24 0.77
C SER A 123 9.93 -4.77 0.59
N LYS A 124 8.99 -4.15 1.29
CA LYS A 124 7.57 -4.42 1.11
C LYS A 124 7.05 -3.42 0.07
N ILE A 125 6.68 -3.94 -1.09
CA ILE A 125 6.19 -3.10 -2.18
C ILE A 125 4.68 -3.23 -2.24
N ILE A 126 3.97 -2.13 -2.03
CA ILE A 126 2.51 -2.12 -2.13
C ILE A 126 2.14 -2.12 -3.60
N LEU A 127 1.45 -3.17 -4.05
CA LEU A 127 0.98 -3.28 -5.42
C LEU A 127 -0.36 -2.59 -5.61
N ILE A 128 -1.26 -2.74 -4.64
CA ILE A 128 -2.61 -2.21 -4.71
C ILE A 128 -3.03 -1.81 -3.30
N ALA A 129 -3.64 -0.63 -3.19
CA ALA A 129 -4.30 -0.22 -1.95
C ALA A 129 -5.74 0.11 -2.27
N GLU A 130 -6.66 -0.49 -1.53
CA GLU A 130 -8.09 -0.28 -1.69
C GLU A 130 -8.68 0.13 -0.35
N ILE A 131 -9.49 1.19 -0.36
CA ILE A 131 -10.05 1.76 0.86
C ILE A 131 -11.57 1.82 0.71
N GLU A 132 -12.28 1.56 1.78
CA GLU A 132 -13.74 1.68 1.81
C GLU A 132 -14.16 3.06 1.32
N ASP A 133 -15.16 3.11 0.46
CA ASP A 133 -15.65 4.37 -0.10
C ASP A 133 -16.45 5.13 0.95
N SER A 134 -15.83 6.16 1.54
CA SER A 134 -16.48 6.97 2.58
C SER A 134 -17.65 7.77 2.05
N ASP A 135 -17.62 8.16 0.77
CA ASP A 135 -18.74 8.89 0.19
C ASP A 135 -19.97 8.00 0.14
N ARG A 136 -19.79 6.74 -0.23
CA ARG A 136 -20.90 5.80 -0.28
C ARG A 136 -21.41 5.48 1.12
N ARG A 137 -20.52 5.45 2.09
CA ARG A 137 -20.88 5.21 3.46
C ARG A 137 -21.71 6.37 4.04
N SER A 138 -21.50 7.56 3.52
CA SER A 138 -22.18 8.77 3.96
C SER A 138 -23.47 9.05 3.21
N ASP A 139 -23.84 8.21 2.26
CA ASP A 139 -25.01 8.41 1.41
C ASP A 139 -26.28 8.46 2.29
N PRO A 140 -26.98 9.57 2.26
CA PRO A 140 -28.19 9.70 3.10
C PRO A 140 -29.32 8.77 2.69
N ARG A 141 -29.22 8.19 1.50
CA ARG A 141 -30.20 7.20 1.07
C ARG A 141 -29.92 5.84 1.68
N ALA A 142 -28.71 5.68 2.17
CA ALA A 142 -28.40 4.45 2.86
C ALA A 142 -29.38 4.38 4.02
N PRO A 143 -29.85 3.21 4.30
CA PRO A 143 -30.82 3.09 5.34
C PRO A 143 -30.19 3.57 6.58
N GLY A 144 -30.23 4.48 6.82
CA GLY A 144 -29.65 5.04 7.78
C GLY A 144 -29.57 6.35 7.57
N PRO A 145 -29.44 7.09 8.13
CA PRO A 145 -29.39 8.26 8.37
C PRO A 145 -30.10 9.18 7.79
N GLY A 146 -30.62 9.30 7.80
CA GLY A 146 -31.06 10.08 7.37
C GLY A 146 -30.85 11.09 7.02
N GLY A 147 -30.90 10.93 7.02
CA GLY A 147 -30.69 11.75 6.70
C GLY A 147 -30.74 12.26 6.13
N VAL A 148 -30.97 12.30 6.35
CA VAL A 148 -30.71 13.11 5.89
C VAL A 148 -30.52 13.92 5.65
N GLY A 149 -30.49 13.98 5.56
CA GLY A 149 -30.04 14.82 5.34
C GLY A 149 -29.52 15.31 5.06
N LEU A 150 -29.52 15.21 5.13
CA LEU A 150 -28.83 15.73 4.93
C LEU A 150 -28.01 16.14 4.67
N ARG A 151 -27.60 16.09 4.48
CA ARG A 151 -26.69 16.37 4.36
C ARG A 151 -26.10 16.86 3.80
N MET A 152 -26.11 16.55 3.67
CA MET A 152 -25.47 16.75 3.23
C MET A 152 -24.81 17.05 2.79
N LYS A 153 -24.61 16.90 2.53
CA LYS A 153 -23.75 17.12 2.34
C LYS A 153 -23.46 17.76 2.22
#